data_87ef067578e01a556fff6fe8464b6b3e
#
_entry.id   87ef067578e01a556fff6fe8464b6b3e
#
_cell.length_a   1.000
_cell.length_b   1.000
_cell.length_c   1.000
_cell.angle_alpha   90.00
_cell.angle_beta   90.00
_cell.angle_gamma   90.00
#
_symmetry.space_group_name_H-M   'P 1'
#
loop_
_entity.id
_entity.type
_entity.pdbx_description
1 polymer ?
#
loop_
_entity_poly.entity_id
_entity_poly.type
_entity_poly.pdbx_seq_one_letter_code
_entity_poly.pdbx_strand_id
1 'polypeptide(L)'
;MKKLWSYVAVPATALAVFTGSIAWVLLVRAFYYVQIGPLGVCAASGLTAEQVRAAYGDVMDYCLGLRPDFAAGVLPFSAEGAGHFADVRMLFLLNLAVLVETLLLLLGLKIACRRRHTALPRLNGRT
;
A
#
# COMPACT_ATOMS: atom_id res chain seq x y z
N MET A 1 27.90 15.91 4.93
CA MET A 1 26.48 15.95 5.29
C MET A 1 25.54 15.67 4.12
N LYS A 2 25.72 16.31 2.96
CA LYS A 2 24.90 16.04 1.76
C LYS A 2 24.96 14.57 1.32
N LYS A 3 26.12 13.93 1.41
CA LYS A 3 26.28 12.50 1.07
C LYS A 3 25.51 11.58 2.01
N LEU A 4 25.49 11.87 3.32
CA LEU A 4 24.76 11.07 4.30
C LEU A 4 23.26 11.09 4.03
N TRP A 5 22.71 12.25 3.67
CA TRP A 5 21.30 12.41 3.32
C TRP A 5 20.94 11.60 2.08
N SER A 6 21.83 11.56 1.08
CA SER A 6 21.64 10.75 -0.12
C SER A 6 21.63 9.25 0.20
N TYR A 7 22.49 8.79 1.11
CA TYR A 7 22.52 7.39 1.53
C TYR A 7 21.25 6.94 2.23
N VAL A 8 20.54 7.85 2.88
CA VAL A 8 19.23 7.57 3.49
C VAL A 8 18.09 7.78 2.50
N ALA A 9 18.13 8.88 1.73
CA ALA A 9 17.04 9.27 0.82
C ALA A 9 16.86 8.29 -0.34
N VAL A 10 17.95 7.78 -0.92
CA VAL A 10 17.88 6.88 -2.08
C VAL A 10 17.17 5.55 -1.75
N PRO A 11 17.60 4.79 -0.72
CA PRO A 11 16.89 3.56 -0.37
C PRO A 11 15.48 3.82 0.15
N ALA A 12 15.26 4.92 0.88
CA ALA A 12 13.91 5.29 1.34
C ALA A 12 12.98 5.58 0.16
N THR A 13 13.45 6.27 -0.86
CA THR A 13 12.69 6.53 -2.09
C THR A 13 12.38 5.22 -2.82
N ALA A 14 13.35 4.33 -2.95
CA ALA A 14 13.14 3.03 -3.58
C ALA A 14 12.08 2.20 -2.84
N LEU A 15 12.15 2.15 -1.51
CA LEU A 15 11.14 1.49 -0.69
C LEU A 15 9.76 2.14 -0.83
N ALA A 16 9.69 3.47 -0.85
CA ALA A 16 8.44 4.19 -1.02
C ALA A 16 7.79 3.90 -2.37
N VAL A 17 8.56 3.86 -3.45
CA VAL A 17 8.07 3.53 -4.79
C VAL A 17 7.58 2.08 -4.83
N PHE A 18 8.36 1.16 -4.29
CA PHE A 18 8.01 -0.26 -4.26
C PHE A 18 6.74 -0.52 -3.44
N THR A 19 6.70 -0.05 -2.20
CA THR A 19 5.54 -0.23 -1.32
C THR A 19 4.33 0.57 -1.78
N GLY A 20 4.55 1.74 -2.38
CA GLY A 20 3.50 2.58 -2.95
C GLY A 20 2.84 1.93 -4.15
N SER A 21 3.62 1.26 -5.01
CA SER A 21 3.09 0.52 -6.16
C SER A 21 2.18 -0.63 -5.71
N ILE A 22 2.59 -1.37 -4.68
CA ILE A 22 1.78 -2.44 -4.10
C ILE A 22 0.51 -1.85 -3.47
N ALA A 23 0.65 -0.79 -2.69
CA ALA A 23 -0.47 -0.12 -2.02
C ALA A 23 -1.50 0.41 -3.01
N TRP A 24 -1.05 0.94 -4.15
CA TRP A 24 -1.94 1.41 -5.22
C TRP A 24 -2.90 0.29 -5.66
N VAL A 25 -2.36 -0.88 -5.97
CA VAL A 25 -3.15 -2.03 -6.41
C VAL A 25 -4.10 -2.51 -5.31
N LEU A 26 -3.62 -2.51 -4.04
CA LEU A 26 -4.42 -2.95 -2.90
C LEU A 26 -5.58 -2.01 -2.57
N LEU A 27 -5.35 -0.70 -2.65
CA LEU A 27 -6.33 0.29 -2.24
C LEU A 27 -7.31 0.66 -3.34
N VAL A 28 -6.92 0.55 -4.62
CA VAL A 28 -7.79 0.87 -5.75
C VAL A 28 -8.53 -0.38 -6.21
N ARG A 29 -9.62 -0.71 -5.52
CA ARG A 29 -10.45 -1.89 -5.84
C ARG A 29 -11.11 -1.79 -7.20
N ALA A 30 -11.37 -0.57 -7.67
CA ALA A 30 -11.95 -0.33 -8.98
C ALA A 30 -11.10 -0.96 -10.10
N PHE A 31 -9.79 -1.01 -9.93
CA PHE A 31 -8.87 -1.66 -10.88
C PHE A 31 -9.22 -3.14 -11.11
N TYR A 32 -9.50 -3.87 -10.03
CA TYR A 32 -9.96 -5.26 -10.13
C TYR A 32 -11.36 -5.37 -10.71
N TYR A 33 -12.27 -4.50 -10.26
CA TYR A 33 -13.67 -4.56 -10.70
C TYR A 33 -13.82 -4.35 -12.20
N VAL A 34 -13.01 -3.49 -12.81
CA VAL A 34 -13.00 -3.27 -14.27
C VAL A 34 -12.55 -4.50 -15.03
N GLN A 35 -11.73 -5.34 -14.42
CA GLN A 35 -11.16 -6.53 -15.05
C GLN A 35 -12.05 -7.78 -14.97
N ILE A 36 -13.09 -7.76 -14.15
CA ILE A 36 -13.98 -8.91 -13.98
C ILE A 36 -14.57 -9.37 -15.31
N GLY A 37 -15.05 -8.44 -16.13
CA GLY A 37 -15.59 -8.73 -17.45
C GLY A 37 -14.54 -9.28 -18.42
N PRO A 38 -13.46 -8.51 -18.73
CA PRO A 38 -12.44 -8.93 -19.69
C PRO A 38 -11.73 -10.25 -19.34
N LEU A 39 -11.54 -10.53 -18.04
CA LEU A 39 -10.90 -11.77 -17.60
C LEU A 39 -11.84 -12.98 -17.55
N GLY A 40 -13.13 -12.80 -17.81
CA GLY A 40 -14.11 -13.87 -17.81
C GLY A 40 -14.30 -14.54 -16.45
N VAL A 41 -14.15 -13.81 -15.38
CA VAL A 41 -14.23 -14.33 -14.01
C VAL A 41 -15.62 -14.92 -13.72
N CYS A 42 -16.68 -14.27 -14.18
CA CYS A 42 -18.05 -14.74 -13.98
C CYS A 42 -18.30 -16.07 -14.70
N ALA A 43 -17.84 -16.20 -15.95
CA ALA A 43 -17.97 -17.44 -16.72
C ALA A 43 -17.16 -18.57 -16.09
N ALA A 44 -15.96 -18.29 -15.61
CA ALA A 44 -15.08 -19.29 -15.00
C ALA A 44 -15.58 -19.75 -13.61
N SER A 45 -16.16 -18.86 -12.82
CA SER A 45 -16.58 -19.15 -11.45
C SER A 45 -18.06 -19.54 -11.30
N GLY A 46 -18.89 -19.20 -12.30
CA GLY A 46 -20.34 -19.39 -12.21
C GLY A 46 -21.03 -18.36 -11.31
N LEU A 47 -20.33 -17.32 -10.87
CA LEU A 47 -20.85 -16.26 -10.00
C LEU A 47 -21.29 -15.05 -10.82
N THR A 48 -22.20 -14.25 -10.26
CA THR A 48 -22.56 -12.95 -10.83
C THR A 48 -21.45 -11.94 -10.56
N ALA A 49 -21.41 -10.84 -11.33
CA ALA A 49 -20.45 -9.77 -11.09
C ALA A 49 -20.57 -9.17 -9.68
N GLU A 50 -21.78 -9.03 -9.16
CA GLU A 50 -22.03 -8.55 -7.79
C GLU A 50 -21.46 -9.51 -6.75
N GLN A 51 -21.62 -10.81 -6.95
CA GLN A 51 -21.07 -11.83 -6.05
C GLN A 51 -19.54 -11.83 -6.05
N VAL A 52 -18.93 -11.65 -7.22
CA VAL A 52 -17.46 -11.55 -7.35
C VAL A 52 -16.95 -10.30 -6.65
N ARG A 53 -17.62 -9.16 -6.84
CA ARG A 53 -17.25 -7.90 -6.16
C ARG A 53 -17.38 -8.02 -4.64
N ALA A 54 -18.44 -8.64 -4.16
CA ALA A 54 -18.66 -8.84 -2.72
C ALA A 54 -17.58 -9.74 -2.13
N ALA A 55 -17.25 -10.84 -2.80
CA ALA A 55 -16.19 -11.75 -2.37
C ALA A 55 -14.83 -11.07 -2.31
N TYR A 56 -14.45 -10.35 -3.37
CA TYR A 56 -13.21 -9.58 -3.41
C TYR A 56 -13.19 -8.50 -2.33
N GLY A 57 -14.29 -7.77 -2.16
CA GLY A 57 -14.43 -6.74 -1.14
C GLY A 57 -14.22 -7.28 0.27
N ASP A 58 -14.83 -8.43 0.58
CA ASP A 58 -14.68 -9.08 1.89
C ASP A 58 -13.24 -9.49 2.16
N VAL A 59 -12.58 -10.11 1.18
CA VAL A 59 -11.18 -10.52 1.28
C VAL A 59 -10.29 -9.31 1.48
N MET A 60 -10.50 -8.24 0.72
CA MET A 60 -9.70 -7.02 0.83
C MET A 60 -9.94 -6.29 2.14
N ASP A 61 -11.18 -6.24 2.63
CA ASP A 61 -11.49 -5.67 3.94
C ASP A 61 -10.74 -6.39 5.05
N TYR A 62 -10.71 -7.72 4.98
CA TYR A 62 -9.94 -8.51 5.94
C TYR A 62 -8.43 -8.24 5.83
N CYS A 63 -7.88 -8.28 4.61
CA CYS A 63 -6.44 -8.09 4.38
C CYS A 63 -5.97 -6.69 4.75
N LEU A 64 -6.83 -5.68 4.68
CA LEU A 64 -6.51 -4.30 5.07
C LEU A 64 -6.82 -4.00 6.54
N GLY A 65 -7.26 -5.00 7.30
CA GLY A 65 -7.56 -4.84 8.72
C GLY A 65 -8.90 -4.18 9.03
N LEU A 66 -9.79 -4.04 8.03
CA LEU A 66 -11.09 -3.40 8.19
C LEU A 66 -12.15 -4.31 8.79
N ARG A 67 -11.89 -5.62 8.82
CA ARG A 67 -12.78 -6.59 9.50
C ARG A 67 -11.93 -7.62 10.26
N PRO A 68 -12.43 -8.11 11.41
CA PRO A 68 -11.66 -9.03 12.26
C PRO A 68 -11.62 -10.46 11.72
N ASP A 69 -12.69 -10.91 11.03
CA ASP A 69 -12.82 -12.27 10.56
C ASP A 69 -12.75 -12.36 9.05
N PHE A 70 -12.15 -13.46 8.55
CA PHE A 70 -12.07 -13.72 7.12
C PHE A 70 -13.45 -14.05 6.55
N ALA A 71 -13.75 -13.51 5.38
CA ALA A 71 -14.93 -13.83 4.59
C ALA A 71 -14.62 -13.64 3.10
N ALA A 72 -15.36 -14.33 2.27
CA ALA A 72 -15.25 -14.26 0.82
C ALA A 72 -16.63 -14.28 0.15
N GLY A 73 -17.55 -13.45 0.63
CA GLY A 73 -18.92 -13.38 0.13
C GLY A 73 -19.62 -14.72 0.27
N VAL A 74 -20.18 -15.20 -0.84
CA VAL A 74 -20.88 -16.50 -0.90
C VAL A 74 -19.93 -17.69 -1.06
N LEU A 75 -18.63 -17.46 -1.30
CA LEU A 75 -17.67 -18.53 -1.50
C LEU A 75 -17.34 -19.21 -0.16
N PRO A 76 -17.37 -20.56 -0.12
CA PRO A 76 -16.86 -21.28 1.04
C PRO A 76 -15.35 -21.16 1.15
N PHE A 77 -14.82 -21.25 2.36
CA PHE A 77 -13.37 -21.26 2.58
C PHE A 77 -13.02 -22.28 3.66
N SER A 78 -11.79 -22.82 3.58
CA SER A 78 -11.26 -23.72 4.58
C SER A 78 -10.54 -22.95 5.69
N ALA A 79 -10.30 -23.60 6.84
CA ALA A 79 -9.49 -23.04 7.91
C ALA A 79 -8.06 -22.75 7.45
N GLU A 80 -7.51 -23.62 6.60
CA GLU A 80 -6.18 -23.43 6.01
C GLU A 80 -6.14 -22.22 5.08
N GLY A 81 -7.16 -22.05 4.24
CA GLY A 81 -7.31 -20.89 3.36
C GLY A 81 -7.42 -19.59 4.16
N ALA A 82 -8.24 -19.57 5.20
CA ALA A 82 -8.34 -18.42 6.10
C ALA A 82 -7.00 -18.11 6.79
N GLY A 83 -6.26 -19.13 7.22
CA GLY A 83 -4.92 -18.98 7.78
C GLY A 83 -3.94 -18.38 6.79
N HIS A 84 -3.98 -18.81 5.53
CA HIS A 84 -3.16 -18.22 4.47
C HIS A 84 -3.45 -16.72 4.31
N PHE A 85 -4.71 -16.33 4.29
CA PHE A 85 -5.07 -14.91 4.19
C PHE A 85 -4.75 -14.12 5.46
N ALA A 86 -4.65 -14.78 6.62
CA ALA A 86 -4.13 -14.14 7.83
C ALA A 86 -2.65 -13.72 7.65
N ASP A 87 -1.85 -14.58 7.03
CA ASP A 87 -0.46 -14.27 6.70
C ASP A 87 -0.38 -13.15 5.65
N VAL A 88 -1.22 -13.21 4.62
CA VAL A 88 -1.32 -12.14 3.60
C VAL A 88 -1.70 -10.81 4.24
N ARG A 89 -2.63 -10.84 5.20
CA ARG A 89 -3.02 -9.64 5.96
C ARG A 89 -1.81 -9.01 6.65
N MET A 90 -1.00 -9.81 7.33
CA MET A 90 0.21 -9.31 7.97
C MET A 90 1.15 -8.65 6.98
N LEU A 91 1.36 -9.27 5.83
CA LEU A 91 2.23 -8.73 4.77
C LEU A 91 1.69 -7.41 4.20
N PHE A 92 0.39 -7.32 3.98
CA PHE A 92 -0.24 -6.10 3.45
C PHE A 92 -0.16 -4.95 4.45
N LEU A 93 -0.45 -5.24 5.73
CA LEU A 93 -0.35 -4.22 6.78
C LEU A 93 1.09 -3.78 6.99
N LEU A 94 2.06 -4.71 6.92
CA LEU A 94 3.48 -4.40 6.97
C LEU A 94 3.88 -3.50 5.79
N ASN A 95 3.42 -3.82 4.59
CA ASN A 95 3.68 -3.00 3.40
C ASN A 95 3.17 -1.56 3.58
N LEU A 96 1.96 -1.39 4.09
CA LEU A 96 1.38 -0.07 4.36
C LEU A 96 2.16 0.67 5.46
N ALA A 97 2.59 -0.03 6.50
CA ALA A 97 3.40 0.55 7.57
C ALA A 97 4.75 1.04 7.05
N VAL A 98 5.44 0.22 6.24
CA VAL A 98 6.71 0.62 5.61
C VAL A 98 6.52 1.82 4.69
N LEU A 99 5.44 1.85 3.91
CA LEU A 99 5.13 3.00 3.05
C LEU A 99 4.95 4.28 3.86
N VAL A 100 4.14 4.24 4.92
CA VAL A 100 3.91 5.41 5.78
C VAL A 100 5.21 5.87 6.42
N GLU A 101 6.01 4.95 6.97
CA GLU A 101 7.29 5.28 7.60
C GLU A 101 8.28 5.90 6.61
N THR A 102 8.39 5.35 5.40
CA THR A 102 9.30 5.90 4.38
C THR A 102 8.85 7.26 3.89
N LEU A 103 7.54 7.48 3.72
CA LEU A 103 7.00 8.78 3.33
C LEU A 103 7.24 9.84 4.42
N LEU A 104 7.05 9.48 5.69
CA LEU A 104 7.33 10.37 6.82
C LEU A 104 8.82 10.71 6.91
N LEU A 105 9.68 9.73 6.69
CA LEU A 105 11.13 9.94 6.67
C LEU A 105 11.53 10.90 5.55
N LEU A 106 11.05 10.68 4.34
CA LEU A 106 11.34 11.54 3.18
C LEU A 106 10.80 12.96 3.38
N LEU A 107 9.61 13.09 3.96
CA LEU A 107 9.04 14.40 4.30
C LEU A 107 9.89 15.13 5.33
N GLY A 108 10.32 14.43 6.38
CA GLY A 108 11.22 14.96 7.40
C GLY A 108 12.55 15.45 6.83
N LEU A 109 13.14 14.65 5.93
CA LEU A 109 14.38 15.02 5.22
C LEU A 109 14.17 16.25 4.34
N LYS A 110 13.06 16.32 3.62
CA LYS A 110 12.73 17.47 2.77
C LYS A 110 12.56 18.75 3.59
N ILE A 111 11.86 18.68 4.71
CA ILE A 111 11.67 19.83 5.63
C ILE A 111 13.02 20.26 6.19
N ALA A 112 13.85 19.34 6.65
CA ALA A 112 15.16 19.66 7.20
C ALA A 112 16.08 20.31 6.17
N CYS A 113 16.07 19.82 4.93
CA CYS A 113 16.84 20.42 3.83
C CYS A 113 16.36 21.83 3.50
N ARG A 114 15.04 22.05 3.47
CA ARG A 114 14.47 23.38 3.22
C ARG A 114 14.86 24.38 4.32
N ARG A 115 14.81 23.97 5.57
CA ARG A 115 15.19 24.82 6.71
C ARG A 115 16.65 25.21 6.63
N ARG A 116 17.55 24.31 6.21
CA ARG A 116 18.96 24.60 6.03
C ARG A 116 19.20 25.57 4.88
N HIS A 117 18.52 25.41 3.76
CA HIS A 117 18.66 26.30 2.60
C HIS A 117 18.15 27.72 2.90
N THR A 118 17.10 27.86 3.69
CA THR A 118 16.58 29.18 4.07
C THR A 118 17.46 29.87 5.10
N ALA A 119 18.25 29.16 5.89
CA ALA A 119 19.17 29.73 6.86
C ALA A 119 20.46 30.30 6.23
N LEU A 120 20.97 29.67 5.17
CA LEU A 120 22.23 30.05 4.50
C LEU A 120 22.22 31.42 3.82
N PRO A 121 21.16 31.84 3.09
CA PRO A 121 21.11 33.16 2.47
C PRO A 121 21.11 34.33 3.45
N ARG A 122 20.61 34.11 4.66
CA ARG A 122 20.60 35.16 5.70
C ARG A 122 21.99 35.42 6.28
N LEU A 123 22.85 34.42 6.30
CA LEU A 123 24.21 34.58 6.79
C LEU A 123 25.12 35.31 5.80
N ASN A 124 24.85 35.16 4.49
CA ASN A 124 25.63 35.83 3.44
C ASN A 124 25.19 37.28 3.17
N GLY A 125 24.04 37.69 3.64
CA GLY A 125 23.53 39.04 3.46
C GLY A 125 24.07 40.06 4.48
N ARG A 126 24.99 39.67 5.36
CA ARG A 126 25.60 40.53 6.37
C ARG A 126 27.07 40.87 6.18
N THR A 127 27.58 40.47 5.04
CA THR A 127 28.92 40.90 4.63
C THR A 127 28.80 41.96 3.55
#